data_4298c829ff8f7e2b04f175c6cd23a06a
#
_entry.id   4298c829ff8f7e2b04f175c6cd23a06a
#
_cell.length_a   1.000
_cell.length_b   1.000
_cell.length_c   1.000
_cell.angle_alpha   90.00
_cell.angle_beta   90.00
_cell.angle_gamma   90.00
#
_symmetry.space_group_name_H-M   'P 1'
#
loop_
_entity.id
_entity.type
_entity.pdbx_description
1 polymer ?
#
loop_
_entity_poly.entity_id
_entity_poly.type
_entity_poly.pdbx_seq_one_letter_code
_entity_poly.pdbx_strand_id
1 'polypeptide(L)'
;MLQNRDFRNSIQETELIEMQKVRVRRDRPNGITWAFALAVTMLFVYLATLAIPEKDAEPVGAQITRAIQLEPVSAAFVSLGAYPDALNARVAAAEFMQRGAAGFVLMHEGKYHVLGAAYQDLASAKFQADALSTREKLPAAAFTIGEDGAKIRVTAPEFAVNAIADAESTLRIQLGQLGAIADRLDRNQITAPQARTLAAVAHSELRRAETALESTAGNALCQTLCANLIAIEFSLQSIQSLETAAEISGRLRFSQIQGLLGEIELLKSVNSSAK
;
A
#
# COMPACT_ATOMS: atom_id res chain seq x y z
N MET A 1 63.64 13.74 -22.42
CA MET A 1 64.10 14.36 -21.16
C MET A 1 63.47 15.73 -21.05
N LEU A 2 62.98 16.15 -19.91
CA LEU A 2 62.27 17.41 -19.62
C LEU A 2 60.79 17.38 -19.92
N GLN A 3 59.99 16.91 -18.95
CA GLN A 3 58.66 17.42 -18.61
C GLN A 3 58.06 16.56 -17.47
N ASN A 4 58.61 16.75 -16.27
CA ASN A 4 58.05 16.12 -15.08
C ASN A 4 58.42 16.90 -13.81
N ARG A 5 58.20 18.22 -13.82
CA ARG A 5 58.54 19.09 -12.67
C ARG A 5 57.43 20.04 -12.21
N ASP A 6 56.30 20.11 -12.90
CA ASP A 6 55.28 21.09 -12.54
C ASP A 6 54.03 20.52 -11.84
N PHE A 7 54.04 19.24 -11.47
CA PHE A 7 52.91 18.63 -10.77
C PHE A 7 53.06 18.55 -9.22
N ARG A 8 54.11 19.14 -8.66
CA ARG A 8 54.39 19.06 -7.23
C ARG A 8 54.11 20.32 -6.43
N ASN A 9 53.74 21.42 -7.06
CA ASN A 9 53.52 22.70 -6.37
C ASN A 9 52.06 23.16 -6.26
N SER A 10 51.09 22.35 -6.66
CA SER A 10 49.66 22.71 -6.54
C SER A 10 48.92 22.05 -5.36
N ILE A 11 49.63 21.39 -4.44
CA ILE A 11 49.04 20.70 -3.28
C ILE A 11 49.39 21.38 -1.93
N GLN A 12 49.87 22.60 -1.94
CA GLN A 12 50.25 23.29 -0.70
C GLN A 12 49.53 24.61 -0.42
N GLU A 13 48.38 24.85 -1.03
CA GLU A 13 47.48 25.93 -0.61
C GLU A 13 46.07 25.36 -0.27
N THR A 14 46.02 24.37 0.64
CA THR A 14 44.81 24.12 1.39
C THR A 14 44.85 25.01 2.61
N GLU A 15 44.15 26.13 2.55
CA GLU A 15 43.92 27.03 3.67
C GLU A 15 43.55 26.25 4.92
N LEU A 16 44.41 26.36 5.93
CA LEU A 16 44.10 26.04 7.30
C LEU A 16 42.94 26.95 7.74
N ILE A 17 41.71 26.45 7.66
CA ILE A 17 40.58 27.07 8.34
C ILE A 17 40.86 26.93 9.84
N GLU A 18 41.40 27.97 10.40
CA GLU A 18 41.61 28.15 11.84
C GLU A 18 40.21 28.13 12.48
N MET A 19 39.86 26.99 13.04
CA MET A 19 38.65 26.89 13.85
C MET A 19 38.82 27.77 15.09
N GLN A 20 38.35 29.01 14.98
CA GLN A 20 38.20 29.91 16.10
C GLN A 20 37.25 29.25 17.12
N LYS A 21 37.79 28.71 18.18
CA LYS A 21 37.06 28.22 19.33
C LYS A 21 36.28 29.37 19.94
N VAL A 22 35.05 29.58 19.48
CA VAL A 22 34.12 30.49 20.14
C VAL A 22 33.82 29.88 21.51
N ARG A 23 34.44 30.42 22.54
CA ARG A 23 34.09 30.12 23.93
C ARG A 23 32.67 30.67 24.18
N VAL A 24 31.66 29.84 23.98
CA VAL A 24 30.31 30.15 24.43
C VAL A 24 30.35 30.20 25.95
N ARG A 25 30.35 31.43 26.46
CA ARG A 25 30.23 31.71 27.90
C ARG A 25 28.82 31.20 28.29
N ARG A 26 28.77 30.05 28.91
CA ARG A 26 27.53 29.52 29.50
C ARG A 26 27.24 30.37 30.73
N ASP A 27 26.53 31.47 30.55
CA ASP A 27 25.94 32.19 31.65
C ASP A 27 24.91 31.22 32.31
N ARG A 28 25.19 30.90 33.57
CA ARG A 28 24.22 30.09 34.35
C ARG A 28 22.93 30.92 34.43
N PRO A 29 21.79 30.42 33.98
CA PRO A 29 20.58 31.17 34.07
C PRO A 29 20.26 31.45 35.54
N ASN A 30 20.06 32.72 35.85
CA ASN A 30 19.69 33.18 37.17
C ASN A 30 18.39 32.49 37.58
N GLY A 31 18.15 32.20 38.86
CA GLY A 31 16.96 31.52 39.35
C GLY A 31 15.64 32.15 38.90
N ILE A 32 15.67 33.46 38.61
CA ILE A 32 14.53 34.18 38.02
C ILE A 32 14.22 33.71 36.59
N THR A 33 15.23 33.38 35.80
CA THR A 33 15.05 32.85 34.41
C THR A 33 14.43 31.45 34.44
N TRP A 34 14.80 30.62 35.41
CA TRP A 34 14.19 29.31 35.60
C TRP A 34 12.74 29.40 36.10
N ALA A 35 12.45 30.33 37.01
CA ALA A 35 11.09 30.55 37.49
C ALA A 35 10.18 31.07 36.37
N PHE A 36 10.69 31.94 35.50
CA PHE A 36 9.95 32.45 34.36
C PHE A 36 9.71 31.36 33.31
N ALA A 37 10.70 30.54 32.99
CA ALA A 37 10.56 29.39 32.07
C ALA A 37 9.52 28.39 32.59
N LEU A 38 9.53 28.08 33.89
CA LEU A 38 8.56 27.18 34.52
C LEU A 38 7.13 27.79 34.48
N ALA A 39 6.98 29.09 34.75
CA ALA A 39 5.70 29.77 34.69
C ALA A 39 5.14 29.80 33.26
N VAL A 40 5.96 30.04 32.24
CA VAL A 40 5.57 30.00 30.83
C VAL A 40 5.18 28.60 30.42
N THR A 41 5.93 27.56 30.84
CA THR A 41 5.61 26.16 30.52
C THR A 41 4.28 25.75 31.19
N MET A 42 4.06 26.12 32.46
CA MET A 42 2.78 25.87 33.16
C MET A 42 1.61 26.60 32.49
N LEU A 43 1.82 27.84 32.02
CA LEU A 43 0.80 28.59 31.29
C LEU A 43 0.47 27.93 29.94
N PHE A 44 1.47 27.43 29.22
CA PHE A 44 1.25 26.68 27.97
C PHE A 44 0.51 25.36 28.21
N VAL A 45 0.86 24.60 29.25
CA VAL A 45 0.14 23.38 29.63
C VAL A 45 -1.30 23.72 30.02
N TYR A 46 -1.51 24.77 30.79
CA TYR A 46 -2.85 25.21 31.20
C TYR A 46 -3.68 25.69 29.99
N LEU A 47 -3.10 26.46 29.07
CA LEU A 47 -3.75 26.87 27.84
C LEU A 47 -4.01 25.69 26.89
N ALA A 48 -3.10 24.71 26.85
CA ALA A 48 -3.30 23.47 26.09
C ALA A 48 -4.45 22.62 26.68
N THR A 49 -4.60 22.55 28.00
CA THR A 49 -5.73 21.86 28.63
C THR A 49 -7.05 22.59 28.45
N LEU A 50 -7.05 23.93 28.36
CA LEU A 50 -8.24 24.69 28.01
C LEU A 50 -8.57 24.67 26.51
N ALA A 51 -7.55 24.50 25.65
CA ALA A 51 -7.69 24.42 24.21
C ALA A 51 -7.93 23.01 23.69
N ILE A 52 -7.80 21.99 24.53
CA ILE A 52 -8.39 20.69 24.22
C ILE A 52 -9.90 20.94 24.30
N PRO A 53 -10.63 21.05 23.18
CA PRO A 53 -12.07 20.97 23.31
C PRO A 53 -12.30 19.68 24.08
N GLU A 54 -13.01 19.75 25.20
CA GLU A 54 -13.69 18.58 25.73
C GLU A 54 -14.33 18.02 24.48
N LYS A 55 -13.73 16.95 23.93
CA LYS A 55 -14.35 16.18 22.87
C LYS A 55 -15.61 15.74 23.59
N ASP A 56 -16.67 16.55 23.43
CA ASP A 56 -18.00 16.13 23.85
C ASP A 56 -18.03 14.70 23.43
N ALA A 57 -18.09 13.79 24.43
CA ALA A 57 -18.18 12.36 24.16
C ALA A 57 -19.39 12.31 23.24
N GLU A 58 -19.14 12.24 21.92
CA GLU A 58 -20.22 12.17 20.94
C GLU A 58 -21.16 11.15 21.52
N PRO A 59 -22.45 11.46 21.67
CA PRO A 59 -23.38 10.55 22.31
C PRO A 59 -23.14 9.24 21.60
N VAL A 60 -22.67 8.21 22.33
CA VAL A 60 -22.37 6.88 21.82
C VAL A 60 -23.60 6.52 21.01
N GLY A 61 -23.55 6.75 19.69
CA GLY A 61 -24.72 6.67 18.83
C GLY A 61 -25.36 5.32 19.09
N ALA A 62 -26.68 5.28 19.14
CA ALA A 62 -27.41 4.07 19.50
C ALA A 62 -26.77 2.88 18.75
N GLN A 63 -26.29 1.89 19.50
CA GLN A 63 -25.71 0.70 18.89
C GLN A 63 -26.79 -0.02 18.13
N ILE A 64 -26.56 -0.24 16.86
CA ILE A 64 -27.44 -1.03 15.99
C ILE A 64 -26.78 -2.37 15.71
N THR A 65 -27.58 -3.40 15.58
CA THR A 65 -27.13 -4.68 15.04
C THR A 65 -27.63 -4.81 13.62
N ARG A 66 -26.71 -4.80 12.67
CA ARG A 66 -27.03 -4.94 11.23
C ARG A 66 -26.26 -6.11 10.63
N ALA A 67 -26.95 -6.83 9.73
CA ALA A 67 -26.30 -7.83 8.92
C ALA A 67 -25.59 -7.14 7.74
N ILE A 68 -24.31 -7.37 7.60
CA ILE A 68 -23.52 -6.98 6.43
C ILE A 68 -23.33 -8.22 5.57
N GLN A 69 -23.64 -8.11 4.29
CA GLN A 69 -23.40 -9.14 3.29
C GLN A 69 -22.05 -8.85 2.65
N LEU A 70 -21.08 -9.74 2.85
CA LEU A 70 -19.83 -9.75 2.10
C LEU A 70 -20.05 -10.66 0.88
N GLU A 71 -19.87 -10.10 -0.30
CA GLU A 71 -20.07 -10.83 -1.54
C GLU A 71 -18.94 -11.85 -1.77
N PRO A 72 -19.15 -12.96 -2.50
CA PRO A 72 -18.10 -13.89 -2.85
C PRO A 72 -17.00 -13.19 -3.67
N VAL A 73 -15.76 -13.61 -3.46
CA VAL A 73 -14.61 -13.14 -4.23
C VAL A 73 -13.96 -14.31 -4.93
N SER A 74 -13.79 -14.18 -6.24
CA SER A 74 -13.06 -15.14 -7.05
C SER A 74 -12.23 -14.40 -8.07
N ALA A 75 -10.97 -14.75 -8.18
CA ALA A 75 -10.05 -14.18 -9.15
C ALA A 75 -9.24 -15.28 -9.85
N ALA A 76 -9.05 -15.12 -11.14
CA ALA A 76 -8.21 -15.99 -11.95
C ALA A 76 -6.84 -15.34 -12.16
N PHE A 77 -5.79 -16.02 -11.75
CA PHE A 77 -4.42 -15.53 -11.79
C PHE A 77 -3.64 -16.16 -12.93
N VAL A 78 -2.80 -15.36 -13.59
CA VAL A 78 -1.78 -15.85 -14.52
C VAL A 78 -0.46 -15.97 -13.78
N SER A 79 0.02 -17.20 -13.62
CA SER A 79 1.36 -17.52 -13.13
C SER A 79 2.34 -17.50 -14.30
N LEU A 80 3.46 -16.81 -14.16
CA LEU A 80 4.55 -16.73 -15.13
C LEU A 80 5.61 -17.83 -14.90
N GLY A 81 5.50 -18.55 -13.78
CA GLY A 81 6.37 -19.67 -13.43
C GLY A 81 6.10 -20.12 -12.01
N ALA A 82 6.41 -21.39 -11.72
CA ALA A 82 6.31 -22.01 -10.41
C ALA A 82 7.68 -22.50 -9.95
N TYR A 83 8.09 -22.13 -8.76
CA TYR A 83 9.43 -22.36 -8.20
C TYR A 83 9.36 -23.18 -6.92
N PRO A 84 10.36 -24.03 -6.64
CA PRO A 84 10.37 -24.84 -5.43
C PRO A 84 10.67 -24.01 -4.17
N ASP A 85 11.31 -22.86 -4.30
CA ASP A 85 11.69 -22.00 -3.19
C ASP A 85 11.37 -20.51 -3.44
N ALA A 86 11.22 -19.78 -2.33
CA ALA A 86 10.84 -18.38 -2.35
C ALA A 86 11.93 -17.45 -2.93
N LEU A 87 13.20 -17.81 -2.82
CA LEU A 87 14.30 -16.95 -3.28
C LEU A 87 14.30 -16.88 -4.81
N ASN A 88 14.27 -18.03 -5.48
CA ASN A 88 14.21 -18.11 -6.94
C ASN A 88 12.93 -17.45 -7.48
N ALA A 89 11.79 -17.64 -6.81
CA ALA A 89 10.55 -16.96 -7.17
C ALA A 89 10.69 -15.43 -7.08
N ARG A 90 11.32 -14.89 -6.04
CA ARG A 90 11.52 -13.43 -5.86
C ARG A 90 12.47 -12.85 -6.91
N VAL A 91 13.53 -13.58 -7.27
CA VAL A 91 14.45 -13.15 -8.34
C VAL A 91 13.69 -13.05 -9.66
N ALA A 92 12.96 -14.10 -10.03
CA ALA A 92 12.14 -14.09 -11.24
C ALA A 92 11.04 -13.00 -11.20
N ALA A 93 10.42 -12.78 -10.05
CA ALA A 93 9.43 -11.73 -9.86
C ALA A 93 9.99 -10.34 -10.18
N ALA A 94 11.22 -10.03 -9.73
CA ALA A 94 11.87 -8.76 -10.00
C ALA A 94 12.12 -8.55 -11.51
N GLU A 95 12.52 -9.59 -12.24
CA GLU A 95 12.70 -9.54 -13.69
C GLU A 95 11.37 -9.31 -14.43
N PHE A 96 10.31 -10.01 -14.02
CA PHE A 96 9.00 -9.85 -14.63
C PHE A 96 8.37 -8.48 -14.34
N MET A 97 8.61 -7.91 -13.16
CA MET A 97 8.15 -6.54 -12.83
C MET A 97 8.73 -5.48 -13.79
N GLN A 98 10.00 -5.61 -14.16
CA GLN A 98 10.63 -4.71 -15.14
C GLN A 98 9.98 -4.79 -16.52
N ARG A 99 9.30 -5.89 -16.82
CA ARG A 99 8.58 -6.14 -18.09
C ARG A 99 7.09 -5.83 -18.01
N GLY A 100 6.61 -5.27 -16.90
CA GLY A 100 5.22 -4.85 -16.71
C GLY A 100 4.28 -5.88 -16.09
N ALA A 101 4.80 -7.03 -15.63
CA ALA A 101 4.02 -7.98 -14.86
C ALA A 101 3.94 -7.56 -13.38
N ALA A 102 2.96 -8.08 -12.64
CA ALA A 102 2.82 -7.79 -11.22
C ALA A 102 4.04 -8.24 -10.39
N GLY A 103 4.63 -9.38 -10.72
CA GLY A 103 5.73 -9.96 -9.94
C GLY A 103 5.34 -10.34 -8.50
N PHE A 104 4.05 -10.63 -8.26
CA PHE A 104 3.58 -11.03 -6.94
C PHE A 104 3.92 -12.50 -6.70
N VAL A 105 4.58 -12.82 -5.57
CA VAL A 105 4.95 -14.19 -5.22
C VAL A 105 3.91 -14.78 -4.27
N LEU A 106 3.24 -15.83 -4.72
CA LEU A 106 2.21 -16.54 -3.96
C LEU A 106 2.60 -18.00 -3.76
N MET A 107 2.50 -18.50 -2.53
CA MET A 107 2.61 -19.92 -2.25
C MET A 107 1.27 -20.61 -2.49
N HIS A 108 1.21 -21.50 -3.48
CA HIS A 108 0.01 -22.22 -3.87
C HIS A 108 0.39 -23.66 -4.23
N GLU A 109 -0.37 -24.65 -3.72
CA GLU A 109 -0.13 -26.09 -3.96
C GLU A 109 1.33 -26.54 -3.73
N GLY A 110 1.98 -25.98 -2.70
CA GLY A 110 3.35 -26.35 -2.32
C GLY A 110 4.46 -25.77 -3.20
N LYS A 111 4.15 -24.84 -4.10
CA LYS A 111 5.11 -24.11 -4.95
C LYS A 111 4.93 -22.61 -4.84
N TYR A 112 6.00 -21.87 -5.12
CA TYR A 112 5.97 -20.41 -5.19
C TYR A 112 5.69 -19.96 -6.62
N HIS A 113 4.50 -19.45 -6.86
CA HIS A 113 4.08 -18.93 -8.15
C HIS A 113 4.39 -17.44 -8.26
N VAL A 114 4.96 -17.02 -9.39
CA VAL A 114 5.12 -15.60 -9.72
C VAL A 114 3.90 -15.17 -10.54
N LEU A 115 3.03 -14.38 -9.96
CA LEU A 115 1.81 -13.91 -10.60
C LEU A 115 2.10 -12.68 -11.46
N GLY A 116 1.63 -12.70 -12.69
CA GLY A 116 1.78 -11.61 -13.65
C GLY A 116 0.57 -10.69 -13.70
N ALA A 117 -0.64 -11.23 -13.58
CA ALA A 117 -1.89 -10.50 -13.66
C ALA A 117 -3.05 -11.28 -12.98
N ALA A 118 -4.14 -10.58 -12.68
CA ALA A 118 -5.40 -11.17 -12.23
C ALA A 118 -6.53 -10.79 -13.19
N TYR A 119 -7.47 -11.69 -13.39
CA TYR A 119 -8.65 -11.56 -14.25
C TYR A 119 -9.90 -11.97 -13.48
N GLN A 120 -11.06 -11.50 -13.96
CA GLN A 120 -12.34 -11.86 -13.36
C GLN A 120 -12.74 -13.30 -13.66
N ASP A 121 -12.31 -13.85 -14.80
CA ASP A 121 -12.67 -15.19 -15.24
C ASP A 121 -11.44 -16.00 -15.68
N LEU A 122 -11.56 -17.32 -15.54
CA LEU A 122 -10.51 -18.26 -15.87
C LEU A 122 -10.23 -18.34 -17.38
N ALA A 123 -11.23 -18.08 -18.23
CA ALA A 123 -11.05 -18.15 -19.67
C ALA A 123 -10.10 -17.04 -20.17
N SER A 124 -10.29 -15.82 -19.67
CA SER A 124 -9.40 -14.68 -19.92
C SER A 124 -7.99 -14.94 -19.42
N ALA A 125 -7.85 -15.47 -18.20
CA ALA A 125 -6.54 -15.81 -17.64
C ALA A 125 -5.82 -16.90 -18.46
N LYS A 126 -6.53 -17.96 -18.85
CA LYS A 126 -5.99 -19.03 -19.72
C LYS A 126 -5.57 -18.49 -21.08
N PHE A 127 -6.39 -17.68 -21.72
CA PHE A 127 -6.05 -17.06 -23.00
C PHE A 127 -4.72 -16.28 -22.92
N GLN A 128 -4.51 -15.53 -21.85
CA GLN A 128 -3.27 -14.79 -21.62
C GLN A 128 -2.08 -15.73 -21.32
N ALA A 129 -2.27 -16.74 -20.48
CA ALA A 129 -1.24 -17.73 -20.19
C ALA A 129 -0.78 -18.45 -21.46
N ASP A 130 -1.71 -18.89 -22.33
CA ASP A 130 -1.42 -19.53 -23.60
C ASP A 130 -0.68 -18.59 -24.56
N ALA A 131 -1.08 -17.32 -24.61
CA ALA A 131 -0.40 -16.31 -25.41
C ALA A 131 1.06 -16.10 -24.97
N LEU A 132 1.30 -16.01 -23.64
CA LEU A 132 2.64 -15.87 -23.07
C LEU A 132 3.49 -17.14 -23.32
N SER A 133 2.90 -18.30 -23.16
CA SER A 133 3.58 -19.59 -23.43
C SER A 133 3.98 -19.72 -24.88
N THR A 134 3.14 -19.29 -25.80
CA THR A 134 3.39 -19.39 -27.25
C THR A 134 4.39 -18.34 -27.72
N ARG A 135 4.20 -17.09 -27.35
CA ARG A 135 4.99 -15.95 -27.87
C ARG A 135 6.32 -15.78 -27.15
N GLU A 136 6.30 -15.88 -25.83
CA GLU A 136 7.47 -15.59 -24.98
C GLU A 136 8.16 -16.84 -24.46
N LYS A 137 7.63 -18.04 -24.74
CA LYS A 137 8.15 -19.33 -24.28
C LYS A 137 8.21 -19.43 -22.74
N LEU A 138 7.33 -18.70 -22.06
CA LEU A 138 7.24 -18.77 -20.58
C LEU A 138 6.43 -20.00 -20.16
N PRO A 139 6.73 -20.62 -19.01
CA PRO A 139 5.94 -21.71 -18.44
C PRO A 139 4.68 -21.12 -17.75
N ALA A 140 3.90 -20.35 -18.50
CA ALA A 140 2.75 -19.67 -17.94
C ALA A 140 1.56 -20.62 -17.76
N ALA A 141 0.83 -20.45 -16.66
CA ALA A 141 -0.36 -21.21 -16.32
C ALA A 141 -1.41 -20.31 -15.68
N ALA A 142 -2.68 -20.71 -15.77
CA ALA A 142 -3.78 -19.99 -15.13
C ALA A 142 -4.48 -20.88 -14.10
N PHE A 143 -4.83 -20.29 -12.95
CA PHE A 143 -5.62 -20.96 -11.91
C PHE A 143 -6.53 -19.94 -11.20
N THR A 144 -7.53 -20.45 -10.49
CA THR A 144 -8.51 -19.60 -9.77
C THR A 144 -8.32 -19.81 -8.28
N ILE A 145 -8.40 -18.72 -7.54
CA ILE A 145 -8.56 -18.73 -6.08
C ILE A 145 -9.80 -17.93 -5.77
N GLY A 146 -10.62 -18.41 -4.86
CA GLY A 146 -11.82 -17.72 -4.44
C GLY A 146 -12.30 -18.21 -3.09
N GLU A 147 -13.24 -17.46 -2.54
CA GLU A 147 -13.93 -17.79 -1.29
C GLU A 147 -15.40 -17.37 -1.41
N ASP A 148 -16.25 -18.16 -0.79
CA ASP A 148 -17.69 -17.87 -0.76
C ASP A 148 -17.98 -16.63 0.06
N GLY A 149 -19.03 -15.91 -0.30
CA GLY A 149 -19.52 -14.76 0.45
C GLY A 149 -19.93 -15.13 1.88
N ALA A 150 -19.96 -14.16 2.74
CA ALA A 150 -20.32 -14.33 4.14
C ALA A 150 -21.39 -13.33 4.57
N LYS A 151 -22.28 -13.74 5.47
CA LYS A 151 -23.21 -12.84 6.13
C LYS A 151 -22.82 -12.70 7.59
N ILE A 152 -22.38 -11.53 7.97
CA ILE A 152 -21.95 -11.22 9.32
C ILE A 152 -22.92 -10.27 10.02
N ARG A 153 -23.05 -10.41 11.34
CA ARG A 153 -23.78 -9.47 12.18
C ARG A 153 -22.80 -8.57 12.90
N VAL A 154 -22.90 -7.28 12.63
CA VAL A 154 -22.07 -6.26 13.29
C VAL A 154 -22.93 -5.45 14.23
N THR A 155 -22.54 -5.38 15.50
CA THR A 155 -23.14 -4.51 16.49
C THR A 155 -22.20 -3.35 16.76
N ALA A 156 -22.56 -2.18 16.28
CA ALA A 156 -21.78 -0.97 16.38
C ALA A 156 -22.67 0.27 16.20
N PRO A 157 -22.19 1.48 16.43
CA PRO A 157 -22.86 2.70 16.00
C PRO A 157 -23.15 2.66 14.49
N GLU A 158 -24.26 3.26 14.07
CA GLU A 158 -24.72 3.21 12.67
C GLU A 158 -23.66 3.68 11.67
N PHE A 159 -22.94 4.78 12.00
CA PHE A 159 -21.86 5.28 11.15
C PHE A 159 -20.74 4.25 10.94
N ALA A 160 -20.42 3.47 11.97
CA ALA A 160 -19.40 2.43 11.90
C ALA A 160 -19.82 1.26 10.99
N VAL A 161 -21.09 0.85 11.08
CA VAL A 161 -21.64 -0.21 10.22
C VAL A 161 -21.64 0.23 8.76
N ASN A 162 -22.00 1.49 8.50
CA ASN A 162 -21.98 2.07 7.16
C ASN A 162 -20.54 2.18 6.63
N ALA A 163 -19.58 2.64 7.46
CA ALA A 163 -18.18 2.74 7.06
C ALA A 163 -17.59 1.39 6.61
N ILE A 164 -17.95 0.27 7.26
CA ILE A 164 -17.51 -1.06 6.86
C ILE A 164 -18.06 -1.42 5.47
N ALA A 165 -19.36 -1.22 5.25
CA ALA A 165 -19.98 -1.54 3.97
C ALA A 165 -19.44 -0.68 2.82
N ASP A 166 -19.25 0.61 3.08
CA ASP A 166 -18.71 1.55 2.10
C ASP A 166 -17.23 1.25 1.78
N ALA A 167 -16.43 0.88 2.77
CA ALA A 167 -15.03 0.52 2.58
C ALA A 167 -14.87 -0.76 1.73
N GLU A 168 -15.69 -1.78 2.00
CA GLU A 168 -15.69 -3.01 1.20
C GLU A 168 -16.09 -2.74 -0.25
N SER A 169 -17.16 -1.97 -0.46
CA SER A 169 -17.60 -1.57 -1.79
C SER A 169 -16.54 -0.74 -2.53
N THR A 170 -15.94 0.23 -1.84
CA THR A 170 -14.86 1.06 -2.40
C THR A 170 -13.67 0.21 -2.82
N LEU A 171 -13.23 -0.70 -1.96
CA LEU A 171 -12.10 -1.60 -2.23
C LEU A 171 -12.36 -2.38 -3.53
N ARG A 172 -13.48 -3.03 -3.69
CA ARG A 172 -13.83 -3.80 -4.90
C ARG A 172 -13.85 -2.97 -6.17
N ILE A 173 -14.46 -1.79 -6.10
CA ILE A 173 -14.48 -0.86 -7.23
C ILE A 173 -13.05 -0.48 -7.64
N GLN A 174 -12.22 -0.12 -6.66
CA GLN A 174 -10.84 0.29 -6.94
C GLN A 174 -9.99 -0.85 -7.48
N LEU A 175 -10.12 -2.08 -6.96
CA LEU A 175 -9.40 -3.23 -7.50
C LEU A 175 -9.75 -3.51 -8.97
N GLY A 176 -11.02 -3.40 -9.33
CA GLY A 176 -11.45 -3.48 -10.74
C GLY A 176 -10.85 -2.37 -11.61
N GLN A 177 -10.80 -1.14 -11.09
CA GLN A 177 -10.23 0.00 -11.80
C GLN A 177 -8.71 -0.13 -11.99
N LEU A 178 -7.96 -0.64 -11.00
CA LEU A 178 -6.51 -0.83 -11.12
C LEU A 178 -6.16 -1.77 -12.28
N GLY A 179 -6.86 -2.89 -12.40
CA GLY A 179 -6.67 -3.80 -13.54
C GLY A 179 -7.01 -3.14 -14.88
N ALA A 180 -8.13 -2.41 -14.94
CA ALA A 180 -8.52 -1.70 -16.16
C ALA A 180 -7.54 -0.60 -16.57
N ILE A 181 -6.96 0.13 -15.61
CA ILE A 181 -5.92 1.15 -15.88
C ILE A 181 -4.67 0.48 -16.45
N ALA A 182 -4.22 -0.62 -15.85
CA ALA A 182 -3.06 -1.37 -16.33
C ALA A 182 -3.27 -1.86 -17.78
N ASP A 183 -4.43 -2.46 -18.06
CA ASP A 183 -4.75 -2.96 -19.40
C ASP A 183 -4.83 -1.84 -20.45
N ARG A 184 -5.38 -0.68 -20.10
CA ARG A 184 -5.44 0.49 -21.00
C ARG A 184 -4.05 1.06 -21.26
N LEU A 185 -3.18 1.06 -20.24
CA LEU A 185 -1.80 1.50 -20.36
C LEU A 185 -1.01 0.58 -21.30
N ASP A 186 -1.11 -0.73 -21.14
CA ASP A 186 -0.42 -1.71 -21.98
C ASP A 186 -0.89 -1.69 -23.45
N ARG A 187 -2.16 -1.34 -23.68
CA ARG A 187 -2.70 -1.15 -25.03
C ARG A 187 -2.44 0.24 -25.61
N ASN A 188 -1.64 1.08 -24.93
CA ASN A 188 -1.37 2.47 -25.31
C ASN A 188 -2.64 3.33 -25.47
N GLN A 189 -3.72 3.00 -24.77
CA GLN A 189 -4.97 3.77 -24.76
C GLN A 189 -4.90 4.97 -23.80
N ILE A 190 -3.98 4.92 -22.86
CA ILE A 190 -3.63 6.01 -21.93
C ILE A 190 -2.11 6.12 -21.84
N THR A 191 -1.63 7.31 -21.49
CA THR A 191 -0.21 7.57 -21.26
C THR A 191 0.20 7.28 -19.83
N ALA A 192 1.50 7.10 -19.55
CA ALA A 192 2.03 6.92 -18.20
C ALA A 192 1.62 8.05 -17.22
N PRO A 193 1.67 9.36 -17.57
CA PRO A 193 1.14 10.42 -16.73
C PRO A 193 -0.35 10.29 -16.41
N GLN A 194 -1.17 9.90 -17.40
CA GLN A 194 -2.61 9.65 -17.17
C GLN A 194 -2.84 8.47 -16.23
N ALA A 195 -2.09 7.39 -16.37
CA ALA A 195 -2.17 6.24 -15.47
C ALA A 195 -1.79 6.62 -14.04
N ARG A 196 -0.73 7.44 -13.83
CA ARG A 196 -0.35 7.97 -12.52
C ARG A 196 -1.47 8.82 -11.90
N THR A 197 -2.10 9.68 -12.69
CA THR A 197 -3.24 10.49 -12.21
C THR A 197 -4.41 9.61 -11.77
N LEU A 198 -4.77 8.60 -12.55
CA LEU A 198 -5.84 7.66 -12.20
C LEU A 198 -5.50 6.83 -10.95
N ALA A 199 -4.24 6.39 -10.82
CA ALA A 199 -3.76 5.70 -9.63
C ALA A 199 -3.82 6.61 -8.38
N ALA A 200 -3.52 7.90 -8.51
CA ALA A 200 -3.63 8.86 -7.42
C ALA A 200 -5.10 9.06 -6.97
N VAL A 201 -6.05 9.04 -7.92
CA VAL A 201 -7.48 9.07 -7.58
C VAL A 201 -7.87 7.80 -6.81
N ALA A 202 -7.49 6.61 -7.29
CA ALA A 202 -7.74 5.36 -6.59
C ALA A 202 -7.14 5.36 -5.17
N HIS A 203 -5.90 5.81 -5.03
CA HIS A 203 -5.24 5.99 -3.73
C HIS A 203 -6.06 6.90 -2.79
N SER A 204 -6.56 8.05 -3.29
CA SER A 204 -7.32 8.99 -2.45
C SER A 204 -8.66 8.41 -1.98
N GLU A 205 -9.34 7.62 -2.80
CA GLU A 205 -10.60 6.96 -2.43
C GLU A 205 -10.37 5.84 -1.40
N LEU A 206 -9.31 5.03 -1.55
CA LEU A 206 -8.94 4.00 -0.58
C LEU A 206 -8.58 4.63 0.78
N ARG A 207 -7.79 5.73 0.77
CA ARG A 207 -7.44 6.45 1.99
C ARG A 207 -8.65 7.06 2.70
N ARG A 208 -9.64 7.55 1.95
CA ARG A 208 -10.91 8.02 2.53
C ARG A 208 -11.63 6.88 3.25
N ALA A 209 -11.69 5.70 2.62
CA ALA A 209 -12.32 4.52 3.20
C ALA A 209 -11.57 4.04 4.46
N GLU A 210 -10.22 4.03 4.43
CA GLU A 210 -9.36 3.72 5.59
C GLU A 210 -9.65 4.68 6.76
N THR A 211 -9.61 5.98 6.51
CA THR A 211 -9.85 7.00 7.55
C THR A 211 -11.24 6.87 8.18
N ALA A 212 -12.27 6.52 7.39
CA ALA A 212 -13.60 6.24 7.91
C ALA A 212 -13.63 5.01 8.83
N LEU A 213 -12.84 3.96 8.50
CA LEU A 213 -12.74 2.75 9.31
C LEU A 213 -11.92 2.97 10.59
N GLU A 214 -10.88 3.80 10.59
CA GLU A 214 -10.07 4.10 11.78
C GLU A 214 -10.93 4.63 12.94
N SER A 215 -11.96 5.42 12.62
CA SER A 215 -12.91 5.93 13.60
C SER A 215 -13.78 4.83 14.23
N THR A 216 -13.74 3.61 13.69
CA THR A 216 -14.56 2.45 14.12
C THR A 216 -13.73 1.37 14.82
N ALA A 217 -12.45 1.64 15.14
CA ALA A 217 -11.47 0.69 15.62
C ALA A 217 -11.92 -0.04 16.90
N GLY A 218 -12.22 -1.30 16.79
CA GLY A 218 -12.62 -2.22 17.89
C GLY A 218 -13.04 -3.59 17.37
N ASN A 219 -13.30 -3.74 16.09
CA ASN A 219 -13.76 -4.99 15.47
C ASN A 219 -12.62 -5.59 14.62
N ALA A 220 -12.36 -6.90 14.78
CA ALA A 220 -11.34 -7.63 14.02
C ALA A 220 -11.55 -7.51 12.49
N LEU A 221 -12.80 -7.48 12.02
CA LEU A 221 -13.12 -7.25 10.62
C LEU A 221 -12.62 -5.89 10.13
N CYS A 222 -12.87 -4.82 10.90
CA CYS A 222 -12.37 -3.47 10.56
C CYS A 222 -10.86 -3.45 10.49
N GLN A 223 -10.17 -4.08 11.44
CA GLN A 223 -8.71 -4.14 11.47
C GLN A 223 -8.15 -4.85 10.23
N THR A 224 -8.74 -5.98 9.84
CA THR A 224 -8.30 -6.71 8.65
C THR A 224 -8.57 -5.93 7.37
N LEU A 225 -9.73 -5.29 7.26
CA LEU A 225 -10.07 -4.45 6.11
C LEU A 225 -9.16 -3.22 6.02
N CYS A 226 -8.91 -2.53 7.14
CA CYS A 226 -7.92 -1.44 7.23
C CYS A 226 -6.53 -1.90 6.79
N ALA A 227 -6.05 -3.03 7.30
CA ALA A 227 -4.73 -3.55 6.93
C ALA A 227 -4.62 -3.82 5.42
N ASN A 228 -5.69 -4.33 4.79
CA ASN A 228 -5.72 -4.52 3.34
C ASN A 228 -5.70 -3.19 2.58
N LEU A 229 -6.49 -2.20 2.99
CA LEU A 229 -6.50 -0.86 2.39
C LEU A 229 -5.10 -0.22 2.48
N ILE A 230 -4.48 -0.19 3.66
CA ILE A 230 -3.14 0.36 3.89
C ILE A 230 -2.09 -0.32 2.99
N ALA A 231 -2.15 -1.65 2.85
CA ALA A 231 -1.20 -2.38 2.01
C ALA A 231 -1.29 -1.97 0.54
N ILE A 232 -2.51 -1.78 0.02
CA ILE A 232 -2.74 -1.32 -1.35
C ILE A 232 -2.30 0.14 -1.52
N GLU A 233 -2.65 1.02 -0.58
CA GLU A 233 -2.25 2.42 -0.60
C GLU A 233 -0.74 2.58 -0.65
N PHE A 234 0.00 1.87 0.20
CA PHE A 234 1.46 1.89 0.20
C PHE A 234 2.03 1.47 -1.16
N SER A 235 1.43 0.46 -1.79
CA SER A 235 1.82 0.02 -3.13
C SER A 235 1.54 1.10 -4.18
N LEU A 236 0.37 1.75 -4.14
CA LEU A 236 -0.02 2.80 -5.10
C LEU A 236 0.81 4.07 -4.94
N GLN A 237 1.20 4.43 -3.72
CA GLN A 237 2.04 5.60 -3.47
C GLN A 237 3.36 5.54 -4.26
N SER A 238 3.94 4.34 -4.39
CA SER A 238 5.18 4.14 -5.13
C SER A 238 5.06 4.43 -6.64
N ILE A 239 3.85 4.40 -7.22
CA ILE A 239 3.61 4.63 -8.64
C ILE A 239 4.02 6.04 -9.09
N GLN A 240 3.94 7.03 -8.19
CA GLN A 240 4.29 8.41 -8.51
C GLN A 240 5.76 8.60 -8.89
N SER A 241 6.64 7.74 -8.41
CA SER A 241 8.09 7.76 -8.71
C SER A 241 8.50 6.89 -9.89
N LEU A 242 7.59 6.09 -10.46
CA LEU A 242 7.89 5.21 -11.58
C LEU A 242 7.89 5.99 -12.91
N GLU A 243 8.85 5.70 -13.78
CA GLU A 243 9.04 6.46 -15.01
C GLU A 243 8.41 5.78 -16.22
N THR A 244 8.52 4.45 -16.31
CA THR A 244 8.10 3.70 -17.48
C THR A 244 6.66 3.19 -17.38
N ALA A 245 5.99 3.04 -18.53
CA ALA A 245 4.66 2.45 -18.61
C ALA A 245 4.64 1.02 -18.06
N ALA A 246 5.69 0.23 -18.33
CA ALA A 246 5.81 -1.14 -17.85
C ALA A 246 5.85 -1.21 -16.32
N GLU A 247 6.69 -0.40 -15.67
CA GLU A 247 6.77 -0.36 -14.20
C GLU A 247 5.43 0.06 -13.56
N ILE A 248 4.76 1.07 -14.15
CA ILE A 248 3.46 1.52 -13.67
C ILE A 248 2.41 0.41 -13.82
N SER A 249 2.34 -0.24 -14.98
CA SER A 249 1.42 -1.36 -15.24
C SER A 249 1.67 -2.53 -14.26
N GLY A 250 2.92 -2.91 -14.09
CA GLY A 250 3.32 -3.95 -13.15
C GLY A 250 2.88 -3.62 -11.71
N ARG A 251 3.08 -2.38 -11.26
CA ARG A 251 2.71 -1.94 -9.91
C ARG A 251 1.19 -1.89 -9.71
N LEU A 252 0.43 -1.43 -10.70
CA LEU A 252 -1.03 -1.46 -10.67
C LEU A 252 -1.57 -2.88 -10.53
N ARG A 253 -1.04 -3.82 -11.31
CA ARG A 253 -1.40 -5.25 -11.22
C ARG A 253 -0.97 -5.87 -9.90
N PHE A 254 0.19 -5.50 -9.38
CA PHE A 254 0.62 -5.93 -8.05
C PHE A 254 -0.37 -5.51 -6.98
N SER A 255 -0.77 -4.22 -6.97
CA SER A 255 -1.75 -3.68 -6.01
C SER A 255 -3.11 -4.37 -6.15
N GLN A 256 -3.56 -4.65 -7.37
CA GLN A 256 -4.79 -5.39 -7.64
C GLN A 256 -4.73 -6.82 -7.06
N ILE A 257 -3.66 -7.56 -7.34
CA ILE A 257 -3.49 -8.94 -6.84
C ILE A 257 -3.43 -8.96 -5.31
N GLN A 258 -2.67 -8.04 -4.73
CA GLN A 258 -2.55 -7.90 -3.27
C GLN A 258 -3.92 -7.67 -2.62
N GLY A 259 -4.72 -6.78 -3.17
CA GLY A 259 -6.05 -6.49 -2.65
C GLY A 259 -7.02 -7.66 -2.80
N LEU A 260 -7.06 -8.32 -3.96
CA LEU A 260 -7.90 -9.50 -4.20
C LEU A 260 -7.58 -10.64 -3.22
N LEU A 261 -6.30 -10.92 -3.01
CA LEU A 261 -5.87 -11.95 -2.04
C LEU A 261 -6.21 -11.54 -0.61
N GLY A 262 -6.09 -10.25 -0.26
CA GLY A 262 -6.51 -9.73 1.04
C GLY A 262 -8.03 -9.89 1.28
N GLU A 263 -8.88 -9.66 0.27
CA GLU A 263 -10.32 -9.92 0.37
C GLU A 263 -10.64 -11.42 0.53
N ILE A 264 -9.96 -12.28 -0.22
CA ILE A 264 -10.12 -13.74 -0.11
C ILE A 264 -9.74 -14.21 1.29
N GLU A 265 -8.64 -13.72 1.86
CA GLU A 265 -8.21 -14.05 3.22
C GLU A 265 -9.19 -13.52 4.28
N LEU A 266 -9.74 -12.33 4.09
CA LEU A 266 -10.78 -11.76 4.95
C LEU A 266 -12.00 -12.70 5.00
N LEU A 267 -12.55 -13.06 3.83
CA LEU A 267 -13.70 -13.96 3.74
C LEU A 267 -13.40 -15.33 4.37
N LYS A 268 -12.23 -15.89 4.12
CA LYS A 268 -11.79 -17.16 4.70
C LYS A 268 -11.73 -17.08 6.23
N SER A 269 -11.22 -15.99 6.79
CA SER A 269 -11.20 -15.79 8.24
C SER A 269 -12.60 -15.70 8.85
N VAL A 270 -13.52 -15.00 8.18
CA VAL A 270 -14.91 -14.87 8.60
C VAL A 270 -15.63 -16.22 8.52
N ASN A 271 -15.50 -16.95 7.41
CA ASN A 271 -16.13 -18.25 7.21
C ASN A 271 -15.59 -19.32 8.18
N SER A 272 -14.32 -19.24 8.58
CA SER A 272 -13.73 -20.16 9.55
C SER A 272 -14.21 -19.88 10.98
N SER A 273 -14.51 -18.63 11.30
CA SER A 273 -15.02 -18.21 12.63
C SER A 273 -16.50 -18.51 12.82
N ALA A 274 -17.24 -18.77 11.72
CA ALA A 274 -18.66 -19.08 11.76
C ALA A 274 -18.97 -20.59 11.90
N LYS A 275 -17.95 -21.45 11.84
CA LYS A 275 -18.04 -22.92 12.04
C LYS A 275 -17.75 -23.26 13.48
#